data_1ae7a79d6638d2ba803df286bcbcb410
#
_entry.id   1ae7a79d6638d2ba803df286bcbcb410
#
_cell.length_a   1.000
_cell.length_b   1.000
_cell.length_c   1.000
_cell.angle_alpha   90.00
_cell.angle_beta   90.00
_cell.angle_gamma   90.00
#
_symmetry.space_group_name_H-M   'P 1'
#
loop_
_entity.id
_entity.type
_entity.pdbx_description
1 polymer ?
#
loop_
_entity_poly.entity_id
_entity_poly.type
_entity_poly.pdbx_seq_one_letter_code
_entity_poly.pdbx_strand_id
1 'polypeptide(L)'
;MRYTKKFGSLALVGVLATSVLAACNEDGGDSGGSSDADTIKIGANLELSGAVASYGSSILDGAELAIKEINENGGIDGKEIELISADNKSENAEATNAALKLIEQDEVVAMIAPATSGNTVATVQLANENKIPIVTASGTAPNITVNEDGSVNEYAFRTCFIDPFQGTVAANFAANELSAKNVAIFADNASDYAKGLAASFKEQIEANGGTVVGEEAYVAKDTDFRTQLTNLKGENPDFIFIPGYYEEVGLIVKQARELGIDVPLMGADGWDSPTLIDLAGGEALNNTFITNHYSSGDPDEKIQKFVEAFKADNGDTAPNAFNALGYDTVYYLADAIDRADSLDGEAIKDALAATENLSLVTGTFTVDDEHNPVKSATVLEFVDGSQVFNSKIDPE
;
A
#
# COMPACT_ATOMS: atom_id res chain seq x y z
N MET A 1 -37.54 -56.23 -23.71
CA MET A 1 -38.12 -56.97 -22.58
C MET A 1 -38.52 -55.94 -21.55
N ARG A 2 -39.78 -55.41 -21.49
CA ARG A 2 -40.94 -55.96 -20.78
C ARG A 2 -40.56 -56.41 -19.36
N TYR A 3 -41.07 -55.88 -18.24
CA TYR A 3 -42.46 -55.68 -17.76
C TYR A 3 -42.44 -54.74 -16.54
N THR A 4 -43.25 -53.73 -16.41
CA THR A 4 -44.60 -53.53 -15.81
C THR A 4 -44.67 -53.49 -14.29
N LYS A 5 -45.09 -52.32 -13.77
CA LYS A 5 -46.34 -51.93 -13.06
C LYS A 5 -46.71 -52.66 -11.77
N LYS A 6 -46.99 -51.84 -10.70
CA LYS A 6 -48.31 -51.73 -9.99
C LYS A 6 -48.16 -50.78 -8.86
N PHE A 7 -48.79 -49.63 -8.74
CA PHE A 7 -50.15 -49.27 -8.27
C PHE A 7 -50.53 -49.85 -6.92
N GLY A 8 -50.89 -48.98 -5.99
CA GLY A 8 -51.59 -49.25 -4.74
C GLY A 8 -51.92 -47.94 -3.97
N SER A 9 -53.20 -47.55 -4.10
CA SER A 9 -53.82 -46.33 -3.54
C SER A 9 -54.49 -46.60 -2.19
N LEU A 10 -54.89 -45.46 -1.55
CA LEU A 10 -55.92 -45.21 -0.51
C LEU A 10 -55.52 -45.57 0.94
N ALA A 11 -55.78 -44.76 1.94
CA ALA A 11 -56.99 -44.03 2.26
C ALA A 11 -56.77 -42.94 3.33
N LEU A 12 -57.54 -41.95 3.22
CA LEU A 12 -57.94 -40.85 4.05
C LEU A 12 -58.53 -41.28 5.41
N VAL A 13 -58.16 -40.61 6.55
CA VAL A 13 -59.11 -40.29 7.63
C VAL A 13 -58.57 -39.03 8.35
N GLY A 14 -59.36 -37.98 8.39
CA GLY A 14 -59.16 -36.79 9.18
C GLY A 14 -59.86 -36.92 10.54
N VAL A 15 -59.36 -36.19 11.54
CA VAL A 15 -60.13 -35.73 12.67
C VAL A 15 -59.60 -34.35 13.14
N LEU A 16 -60.53 -33.40 13.24
CA LEU A 16 -60.41 -32.12 13.89
C LEU A 16 -60.36 -32.28 15.43
N ALA A 17 -59.69 -31.35 16.08
CA ALA A 17 -60.17 -30.50 17.22
C ALA A 17 -59.01 -30.18 18.16
N THR A 18 -58.84 -29.02 18.43
CA THR A 18 -59.21 -27.94 19.35
C THR A 18 -58.03 -27.44 20.17
N SER A 19 -57.91 -26.14 20.11
CA SER A 19 -57.15 -25.18 20.90
C SER A 19 -57.03 -25.47 22.40
N VAL A 20 -55.81 -25.20 22.96
CA VAL A 20 -55.70 -24.56 24.28
C VAL A 20 -54.47 -23.63 24.26
N LEU A 21 -54.70 -22.37 24.59
CA LEU A 21 -53.68 -21.41 25.02
C LEU A 21 -53.12 -21.83 26.37
N ALA A 22 -51.81 -21.78 26.53
CA ALA A 22 -51.20 -21.46 27.81
C ALA A 22 -49.82 -20.78 27.56
N ALA A 23 -49.67 -19.70 28.26
CA ALA A 23 -48.59 -18.72 28.19
C ALA A 23 -47.31 -19.16 28.92
N CYS A 24 -46.22 -18.45 28.56
CA CYS A 24 -45.05 -18.14 29.35
C CYS A 24 -44.10 -19.28 29.76
N ASN A 25 -42.92 -19.34 29.20
CA ASN A 25 -41.71 -19.02 29.97
C ASN A 25 -40.57 -18.60 29.06
N GLU A 26 -39.87 -17.57 29.51
CA GLU A 26 -38.62 -17.06 28.99
C GLU A 26 -37.55 -18.12 29.11
N ASP A 27 -36.77 -18.28 28.04
CA ASP A 27 -35.31 -18.29 28.13
C ASP A 27 -34.78 -17.93 26.73
N GLY A 28 -34.29 -16.72 26.65
CA GLY A 28 -33.71 -16.14 25.45
C GLY A 28 -32.35 -16.75 25.21
N GLY A 29 -32.22 -17.42 24.08
CA GLY A 29 -31.00 -17.54 23.38
C GLY A 29 -31.05 -16.54 22.23
N ASP A 30 -30.71 -15.30 22.49
CA ASP A 30 -30.48 -14.31 21.46
C ASP A 30 -29.18 -14.69 20.75
N SER A 31 -29.29 -15.41 19.66
CA SER A 31 -28.27 -15.42 18.65
C SER A 31 -28.46 -14.11 17.89
N GLY A 32 -27.84 -13.06 18.45
CA GLY A 32 -27.71 -11.77 17.78
C GLY A 32 -27.02 -11.94 16.45
N GLY A 33 -27.79 -11.97 15.39
CA GLY A 33 -27.30 -11.55 14.10
C GLY A 33 -27.03 -10.05 14.25
N SER A 34 -25.74 -9.64 14.18
CA SER A 34 -25.40 -8.23 14.02
C SER A 34 -26.14 -7.73 12.78
N SER A 35 -26.98 -6.73 12.95
CA SER A 35 -27.65 -6.08 11.83
C SER A 35 -26.59 -5.29 11.04
N ASP A 36 -26.67 -5.23 9.71
CA ASP A 36 -25.83 -4.38 8.83
C ASP A 36 -25.77 -2.90 9.28
N ALA A 37 -26.60 -2.49 10.21
CA ALA A 37 -26.63 -1.15 10.81
C ALA A 37 -25.54 -0.89 11.86
N ASP A 38 -24.86 -1.95 12.34
CA ASP A 38 -23.89 -1.86 13.45
C ASP A 38 -22.43 -1.95 13.00
N THR A 39 -22.15 -2.04 11.69
CA THR A 39 -20.78 -2.11 11.14
C THR A 39 -20.50 -1.00 10.12
N ILE A 40 -19.23 -0.59 10.04
CA ILE A 40 -18.70 0.32 9.03
C ILE A 40 -17.87 -0.51 8.06
N LYS A 41 -18.34 -0.67 6.83
CA LYS A 41 -17.65 -1.47 5.80
C LYS A 41 -16.58 -0.65 5.11
N ILE A 42 -15.32 -1.08 5.24
CA ILE A 42 -14.18 -0.52 4.52
C ILE A 42 -13.69 -1.56 3.52
N GLY A 43 -13.53 -1.17 2.25
CA GLY A 43 -12.95 -2.03 1.22
C GLY A 43 -11.42 -2.03 1.29
N ALA A 44 -10.78 -3.13 0.88
CA ALA A 44 -9.35 -3.20 0.64
C ALA A 44 -9.11 -3.85 -0.74
N ASN A 45 -8.72 -3.02 -1.71
CA ASN A 45 -8.40 -3.46 -3.07
C ASN A 45 -6.88 -3.57 -3.18
N LEU A 46 -6.33 -4.75 -2.95
CA LEU A 46 -4.90 -4.92 -2.77
C LEU A 46 -4.32 -6.00 -3.70
N GLU A 47 -3.03 -5.90 -3.95
CA GLU A 47 -2.21 -6.91 -4.64
C GLU A 47 -1.95 -8.09 -3.69
N LEU A 48 -2.92 -9.01 -3.55
CA LEU A 48 -2.78 -10.19 -2.68
C LEU A 48 -2.19 -11.39 -3.41
N SER A 49 -2.12 -11.32 -4.73
CA SER A 49 -1.42 -12.27 -5.60
C SER A 49 -0.77 -11.54 -6.79
N GLY A 50 0.02 -12.26 -7.59
CA GLY A 50 0.72 -11.68 -8.74
C GLY A 50 2.12 -11.15 -8.40
N ALA A 51 2.66 -10.32 -9.28
CA ALA A 51 4.08 -9.91 -9.24
C ALA A 51 4.48 -9.15 -7.98
N VAL A 52 3.61 -8.32 -7.43
CA VAL A 52 3.93 -7.46 -6.29
C VAL A 52 3.08 -7.76 -5.05
N ALA A 53 2.69 -9.02 -4.88
CA ALA A 53 1.83 -9.48 -3.78
C ALA A 53 2.38 -9.18 -2.38
N SER A 54 3.69 -9.03 -2.24
CA SER A 54 4.31 -8.68 -0.96
C SER A 54 3.80 -7.33 -0.42
N TYR A 55 3.58 -6.34 -1.28
CA TYR A 55 3.07 -5.04 -0.83
C TYR A 55 1.63 -5.13 -0.30
N GLY A 56 0.73 -5.69 -1.11
CA GLY A 56 -0.68 -5.81 -0.73
C GLY A 56 -0.89 -6.63 0.53
N SER A 57 -0.16 -7.75 0.67
CA SER A 57 -0.21 -8.57 1.88
C SER A 57 0.30 -7.80 3.10
N SER A 58 1.41 -7.08 2.97
CA SER A 58 1.93 -6.27 4.08
C SER A 58 0.96 -5.15 4.49
N ILE A 59 0.33 -4.45 3.53
CA ILE A 59 -0.69 -3.44 3.82
C ILE A 59 -1.88 -4.07 4.55
N LEU A 60 -2.34 -5.24 4.09
CA LEU A 60 -3.45 -5.94 4.70
C LEU A 60 -3.16 -6.31 6.16
N ASP A 61 -2.00 -6.90 6.44
CA ASP A 61 -1.59 -7.28 7.80
C ASP A 61 -1.59 -6.06 8.75
N GLY A 62 -1.07 -4.91 8.27
CA GLY A 62 -1.08 -3.67 9.05
C GLY A 62 -2.50 -3.12 9.26
N ALA A 63 -3.34 -3.16 8.23
CA ALA A 63 -4.73 -2.72 8.30
C ALA A 63 -5.56 -3.59 9.25
N GLU A 64 -5.39 -4.91 9.21
CA GLU A 64 -6.08 -5.84 10.11
C GLU A 64 -5.71 -5.61 11.58
N LEU A 65 -4.43 -5.32 11.88
CA LEU A 65 -3.99 -4.97 13.22
C LEU A 65 -4.68 -3.67 13.70
N ALA A 66 -4.71 -2.62 12.89
CA ALA A 66 -5.34 -1.36 13.24
C ALA A 66 -6.85 -1.53 13.49
N ILE A 67 -7.55 -2.26 12.62
CA ILE A 67 -8.98 -2.55 12.77
C ILE A 67 -9.26 -3.33 14.06
N LYS A 68 -8.44 -4.34 14.35
CA LYS A 68 -8.55 -5.09 15.59
C LYS A 68 -8.43 -4.17 16.81
N GLU A 69 -7.42 -3.30 16.84
CA GLU A 69 -7.23 -2.36 17.96
C GLU A 69 -8.40 -1.37 18.08
N ILE A 70 -8.90 -0.82 16.98
CA ILE A 70 -10.03 0.11 16.97
C ILE A 70 -11.30 -0.60 17.48
N ASN A 71 -11.60 -1.80 17.00
CA ASN A 71 -12.78 -2.57 17.38
C ASN A 71 -12.72 -3.01 18.87
N GLU A 72 -11.55 -3.45 19.35
CA GLU A 72 -11.34 -3.77 20.77
C GLU A 72 -11.52 -2.54 21.69
N ASN A 73 -11.29 -1.33 21.18
CA ASN A 73 -11.53 -0.07 21.88
C ASN A 73 -12.96 0.48 21.71
N GLY A 74 -13.88 -0.28 21.09
CA GLY A 74 -15.30 0.06 20.99
C GLY A 74 -15.73 0.59 19.61
N GLY A 75 -14.85 0.49 18.60
CA GLY A 75 -15.14 0.92 17.23
C GLY A 75 -15.22 2.43 17.06
N ILE A 76 -15.83 2.88 15.97
CA ILE A 76 -16.10 4.30 15.68
C ILE A 76 -17.57 4.56 16.04
N ASP A 77 -17.85 5.46 17.00
CA ASP A 77 -19.19 5.75 17.50
C ASP A 77 -19.97 4.48 17.94
N GLY A 78 -19.26 3.48 18.48
CA GLY A 78 -19.83 2.22 18.92
C GLY A 78 -20.12 1.21 17.80
N LYS A 79 -19.69 1.47 16.58
CA LYS A 79 -19.79 0.57 15.43
C LYS A 79 -18.44 -0.07 15.13
N GLU A 80 -18.43 -1.37 14.92
CA GLU A 80 -17.20 -2.07 14.49
C GLU A 80 -16.88 -1.80 13.02
N ILE A 81 -15.59 -1.77 12.69
CA ILE A 81 -15.11 -1.75 11.29
C ILE A 81 -15.10 -3.18 10.77
N GLU A 82 -15.72 -3.40 9.61
CA GLU A 82 -15.63 -4.61 8.82
C GLU A 82 -14.74 -4.36 7.60
N LEU A 83 -13.62 -5.09 7.48
CA LEU A 83 -12.74 -5.02 6.31
C LEU A 83 -13.14 -6.06 5.27
N ILE A 84 -13.41 -5.60 4.04
CA ILE A 84 -13.74 -6.46 2.91
C ILE A 84 -12.60 -6.40 1.90
N SER A 85 -11.76 -7.42 1.85
CA SER A 85 -10.62 -7.48 0.95
C SER A 85 -10.97 -8.07 -0.42
N ALA A 86 -10.31 -7.55 -1.46
CA ALA A 86 -10.39 -8.03 -2.82
C ALA A 86 -8.99 -8.07 -3.44
N ASP A 87 -8.62 -9.21 -4.04
CA ASP A 87 -7.35 -9.41 -4.72
C ASP A 87 -7.40 -8.84 -6.15
N ASN A 88 -6.57 -7.86 -6.44
CA ASN A 88 -6.41 -7.27 -7.77
C ASN A 88 -5.34 -7.96 -8.63
N LYS A 89 -4.69 -8.99 -8.10
CA LYS A 89 -3.71 -9.85 -8.80
C LYS A 89 -2.52 -9.08 -9.40
N SER A 90 -2.23 -7.90 -8.90
CA SER A 90 -1.21 -6.98 -9.42
C SER A 90 -1.45 -6.53 -10.88
N GLU A 91 -2.73 -6.42 -11.28
CA GLU A 91 -3.12 -6.08 -12.66
C GLU A 91 -4.17 -4.96 -12.66
N ASN A 92 -3.96 -3.91 -13.48
CA ASN A 92 -4.84 -2.72 -13.53
C ASN A 92 -6.31 -3.07 -13.80
N ALA A 93 -6.58 -4.01 -14.73
CA ALA A 93 -7.94 -4.41 -15.04
C ALA A 93 -8.64 -5.12 -13.88
N GLU A 94 -7.91 -5.93 -13.11
CA GLU A 94 -8.43 -6.59 -11.93
C GLU A 94 -8.63 -5.59 -10.78
N ALA A 95 -7.76 -4.57 -10.64
CA ALA A 95 -7.96 -3.49 -9.68
C ALA A 95 -9.25 -2.72 -9.95
N THR A 96 -9.55 -2.42 -11.22
CA THR A 96 -10.83 -1.83 -11.64
C THR A 96 -12.02 -2.74 -11.30
N ASN A 97 -11.93 -4.04 -11.60
CA ASN A 97 -12.99 -5.01 -11.29
C ASN A 97 -13.22 -5.17 -9.78
N ALA A 98 -12.14 -5.21 -9.00
CA ALA A 98 -12.21 -5.28 -7.54
C ALA A 98 -12.87 -4.03 -6.95
N ALA A 99 -12.50 -2.84 -7.43
CA ALA A 99 -13.13 -1.58 -7.01
C ALA A 99 -14.64 -1.57 -7.29
N LEU A 100 -15.07 -1.95 -8.50
CA LEU A 100 -16.49 -2.06 -8.85
C LEU A 100 -17.25 -3.02 -7.91
N LYS A 101 -16.66 -4.18 -7.61
CA LYS A 101 -17.27 -5.14 -6.69
C LYS A 101 -17.43 -4.55 -5.28
N LEU A 102 -16.37 -3.95 -4.73
CA LEU A 102 -16.40 -3.35 -3.39
C LEU A 102 -17.43 -2.21 -3.30
N ILE A 103 -17.54 -1.39 -4.34
CA ILE A 103 -18.46 -0.25 -4.38
C ILE A 103 -19.91 -0.73 -4.58
N GLU A 104 -20.20 -1.52 -5.63
CA GLU A 104 -21.56 -1.81 -6.07
C GLU A 104 -22.20 -3.01 -5.38
N GLN A 105 -21.41 -3.99 -4.92
CA GLN A 105 -21.93 -5.22 -4.34
C GLN A 105 -21.73 -5.31 -2.83
N ASP A 106 -20.55 -4.86 -2.36
CA ASP A 106 -20.22 -4.94 -0.94
C ASP A 106 -20.63 -3.64 -0.21
N GLU A 107 -20.93 -2.55 -0.94
CA GLU A 107 -21.44 -1.27 -0.44
C GLU A 107 -20.54 -0.64 0.63
N VAL A 108 -19.22 -0.60 0.33
CA VAL A 108 -18.23 0.00 1.24
C VAL A 108 -18.37 1.52 1.27
N VAL A 109 -18.12 2.14 2.43
CA VAL A 109 -18.19 3.62 2.59
C VAL A 109 -16.90 4.33 2.20
N ALA A 110 -15.78 3.61 2.26
CA ALA A 110 -14.44 4.04 1.86
C ALA A 110 -13.60 2.83 1.46
N MET A 111 -12.46 3.06 0.81
CA MET A 111 -11.60 1.95 0.35
C MET A 111 -10.12 2.24 0.58
N ILE A 112 -9.40 1.27 1.12
CA ILE A 112 -7.94 1.20 0.99
C ILE A 112 -7.65 0.86 -0.48
N ALA A 113 -7.03 1.80 -1.18
CA ALA A 113 -6.74 1.66 -2.61
C ALA A 113 -5.51 0.77 -2.84
N PRO A 114 -5.27 0.32 -4.07
CA PRO A 114 -4.12 -0.50 -4.40
C PRO A 114 -2.78 0.06 -3.92
N ALA A 115 -1.82 -0.84 -3.71
CA ALA A 115 -0.48 -0.49 -3.25
C ALA A 115 0.34 0.23 -4.33
N THR A 116 0.26 -0.24 -5.59
CA THR A 116 1.04 0.32 -6.68
C THR A 116 0.34 1.51 -7.33
N SER A 117 1.13 2.49 -7.78
CA SER A 117 0.60 3.70 -8.41
C SER A 117 -0.28 3.40 -9.64
N GLY A 118 0.15 2.49 -10.52
CA GLY A 118 -0.60 2.12 -11.71
C GLY A 118 -1.96 1.49 -11.41
N ASN A 119 -2.02 0.58 -10.43
CA ASN A 119 -3.29 -0.04 -10.03
C ASN A 119 -4.19 0.98 -9.32
N THR A 120 -3.63 1.89 -8.52
CA THR A 120 -4.40 2.96 -7.86
C THR A 120 -5.02 3.89 -8.89
N VAL A 121 -4.25 4.39 -9.86
CA VAL A 121 -4.75 5.27 -10.94
C VAL A 121 -5.91 4.62 -11.70
N ALA A 122 -5.85 3.29 -11.93
CA ALA A 122 -6.93 2.56 -12.60
C ALA A 122 -8.26 2.57 -11.82
N THR A 123 -8.27 2.93 -10.54
CA THR A 123 -9.48 2.99 -9.69
C THR A 123 -10.00 4.41 -9.43
N VAL A 124 -9.18 5.44 -9.69
CA VAL A 124 -9.49 6.84 -9.35
C VAL A 124 -10.77 7.34 -10.00
N GLN A 125 -10.97 7.04 -11.29
CA GLN A 125 -12.18 7.46 -11.98
C GLN A 125 -13.45 6.88 -11.33
N LEU A 126 -13.42 5.58 -10.95
CA LEU A 126 -14.55 4.95 -10.28
C LEU A 126 -14.83 5.56 -8.91
N ALA A 127 -13.79 5.88 -8.15
CA ALA A 127 -13.91 6.57 -6.87
C ALA A 127 -14.63 7.91 -7.01
N ASN A 128 -14.21 8.75 -7.98
CA ASN A 128 -14.81 10.04 -8.26
C ASN A 128 -16.28 9.91 -8.75
N GLU A 129 -16.56 9.00 -9.68
CA GLU A 129 -17.91 8.79 -10.25
C GLU A 129 -18.92 8.28 -9.21
N ASN A 130 -18.48 7.40 -8.30
CA ASN A 130 -19.33 6.82 -7.27
C ASN A 130 -19.28 7.59 -5.94
N LYS A 131 -18.45 8.61 -5.85
CA LYS A 131 -18.24 9.40 -4.62
C LYS A 131 -17.83 8.53 -3.42
N ILE A 132 -16.98 7.55 -3.63
CA ILE A 132 -16.40 6.70 -2.59
C ILE A 132 -14.93 7.10 -2.41
N PRO A 133 -14.55 7.66 -1.25
CA PRO A 133 -13.16 8.05 -1.01
C PRO A 133 -12.24 6.82 -0.96
N ILE A 134 -11.13 6.93 -1.66
CA ILE A 134 -10.07 5.95 -1.67
C ILE A 134 -8.80 6.54 -1.07
N VAL A 135 -8.10 5.76 -0.26
CA VAL A 135 -6.82 6.15 0.34
C VAL A 135 -5.78 5.09 -0.02
N THR A 136 -4.80 5.45 -0.84
CA THR A 136 -3.69 4.53 -1.09
C THR A 136 -2.65 4.63 0.04
N ALA A 137 -2.22 3.47 0.53
CA ALA A 137 -1.17 3.40 1.54
C ALA A 137 0.20 3.79 0.95
N SER A 138 0.48 3.39 -0.29
CA SER A 138 1.83 3.44 -0.88
C SER A 138 1.89 3.88 -2.35
N GLY A 139 0.78 4.27 -2.96
CA GLY A 139 0.78 4.83 -4.32
C GLY A 139 1.35 6.25 -4.31
N THR A 140 2.58 6.43 -4.79
CA THR A 140 3.35 7.68 -4.67
C THR A 140 3.29 8.57 -5.92
N ALA A 141 2.82 8.06 -7.07
CA ALA A 141 2.78 8.86 -8.30
C ALA A 141 1.80 10.06 -8.17
N PRO A 142 2.21 11.26 -8.62
CA PRO A 142 1.39 12.47 -8.50
C PRO A 142 0.01 12.37 -9.17
N ASN A 143 -0.09 11.64 -10.29
CA ASN A 143 -1.33 11.50 -11.06
C ASN A 143 -2.45 10.71 -10.37
N ILE A 144 -2.22 10.20 -9.16
CA ILE A 144 -3.28 9.62 -8.32
C ILE A 144 -4.21 10.70 -7.79
N THR A 145 -3.65 11.81 -7.29
CA THR A 145 -4.43 12.88 -6.65
C THR A 145 -4.63 14.10 -7.54
N VAL A 146 -3.75 14.30 -8.54
CA VAL A 146 -3.80 15.45 -9.44
C VAL A 146 -3.76 15.00 -10.91
N ASN A 147 -4.72 15.41 -11.70
CA ASN A 147 -4.77 15.15 -13.13
C ASN A 147 -3.74 15.98 -13.91
N GLU A 148 -3.46 15.62 -15.17
CA GLU A 148 -2.53 16.35 -16.03
C GLU A 148 -2.92 17.82 -16.27
N ASP A 149 -4.19 18.17 -16.17
CA ASP A 149 -4.69 19.54 -16.30
C ASP A 149 -4.61 20.35 -15.00
N GLY A 150 -4.09 19.76 -13.93
CA GLY A 150 -3.96 20.36 -12.61
C GLY A 150 -5.21 20.29 -11.75
N SER A 151 -6.28 19.63 -12.20
CA SER A 151 -7.46 19.40 -11.36
C SER A 151 -7.22 18.28 -10.35
N VAL A 152 -7.75 18.44 -9.13
CA VAL A 152 -7.62 17.44 -8.07
C VAL A 152 -8.65 16.33 -8.26
N ASN A 153 -8.24 15.09 -8.04
CA ASN A 153 -9.11 13.93 -7.95
C ASN A 153 -9.79 13.93 -6.57
N GLU A 154 -10.99 14.48 -6.49
CA GLU A 154 -11.66 14.83 -5.23
C GLU A 154 -11.78 13.68 -4.22
N TYR A 155 -11.90 12.44 -4.70
CA TYR A 155 -12.09 11.25 -3.86
C TYR A 155 -10.83 10.38 -3.73
N ALA A 156 -9.67 10.85 -4.18
CA ALA A 156 -8.40 10.13 -4.06
C ALA A 156 -7.46 10.80 -3.05
N PHE A 157 -6.98 10.01 -2.10
CA PHE A 157 -6.09 10.42 -1.02
C PHE A 157 -4.93 9.43 -0.87
N ARG A 158 -3.94 9.77 -0.04
CA ARG A 158 -2.82 8.90 0.29
C ARG A 158 -2.32 9.10 1.72
N THR A 159 -1.61 8.11 2.26
CA THR A 159 -0.84 8.20 3.51
C THR A 159 0.67 8.29 3.27
N CYS A 160 1.13 7.93 2.07
CA CYS A 160 2.53 8.04 1.64
C CYS A 160 2.88 9.47 1.16
N PHE A 161 4.16 9.79 1.06
CA PHE A 161 4.65 10.96 0.33
C PHE A 161 4.57 10.74 -1.20
N ILE A 162 5.05 11.70 -2.00
CA ILE A 162 4.99 11.64 -3.46
C ILE A 162 6.38 11.43 -4.09
N ASP A 163 6.42 10.88 -5.33
CA ASP A 163 7.65 10.62 -6.07
C ASP A 163 8.56 11.84 -6.25
N PRO A 164 8.06 13.08 -6.51
CA PRO A 164 8.92 14.26 -6.59
C PRO A 164 9.73 14.50 -5.32
N PHE A 165 9.11 14.38 -4.16
CA PHE A 165 9.81 14.51 -2.88
C PHE A 165 10.81 13.37 -2.67
N GLN A 166 10.40 12.13 -2.93
CA GLN A 166 11.23 10.95 -2.76
C GLN A 166 12.46 10.97 -3.68
N GLY A 167 12.29 11.34 -4.95
CA GLY A 167 13.40 11.48 -5.91
C GLY A 167 14.37 12.59 -5.52
N THR A 168 13.85 13.72 -5.02
CA THR A 168 14.67 14.82 -4.46
C THR A 168 15.49 14.36 -3.27
N VAL A 169 14.89 13.64 -2.32
CA VAL A 169 15.60 13.08 -1.15
C VAL A 169 16.71 12.13 -1.57
N ALA A 170 16.42 11.22 -2.52
CA ALA A 170 17.43 10.28 -3.03
C ALA A 170 18.62 10.99 -3.70
N ALA A 171 18.35 12.02 -4.51
CA ALA A 171 19.40 12.80 -5.18
C ALA A 171 20.24 13.63 -4.19
N ASN A 172 19.60 14.24 -3.20
CA ASN A 172 20.30 14.95 -2.15
C ASN A 172 21.20 14.04 -1.31
N PHE A 173 20.70 12.85 -0.95
CA PHE A 173 21.48 11.84 -0.24
C PHE A 173 22.68 11.38 -1.07
N ALA A 174 22.47 11.05 -2.35
CA ALA A 174 23.56 10.64 -3.24
C ALA A 174 24.65 11.72 -3.37
N ALA A 175 24.25 12.99 -3.55
CA ALA A 175 25.20 14.10 -3.72
C ALA A 175 25.92 14.45 -2.41
N ASN A 176 25.21 14.56 -1.30
CA ASN A 176 25.74 15.15 -0.06
C ASN A 176 26.41 14.10 0.84
N GLU A 177 25.79 12.92 0.99
CA GLU A 177 26.30 11.88 1.89
C GLU A 177 27.25 10.93 1.17
N LEU A 178 26.96 10.54 -0.09
CA LEU A 178 27.79 9.63 -0.86
C LEU A 178 28.77 10.35 -1.79
N SER A 179 28.68 11.70 -1.90
CA SER A 179 29.52 12.51 -2.79
C SER A 179 29.47 12.09 -4.27
N ALA A 180 28.33 11.54 -4.71
CA ALA A 180 28.12 11.11 -6.08
C ALA A 180 28.14 12.31 -7.05
N LYS A 181 28.83 12.14 -8.18
CA LYS A 181 28.97 13.17 -9.23
C LYS A 181 28.60 12.67 -10.61
N ASN A 182 28.94 11.43 -10.93
CA ASN A 182 28.65 10.81 -12.21
C ASN A 182 27.66 9.67 -11.94
N VAL A 183 26.38 9.94 -12.09
CA VAL A 183 25.34 8.99 -11.74
C VAL A 183 24.75 8.31 -12.96
N ALA A 184 24.30 7.07 -12.81
CA ALA A 184 23.50 6.42 -13.82
C ALA A 184 22.07 6.18 -13.29
N ILE A 185 21.12 6.04 -14.21
CA ILE A 185 19.72 5.72 -13.90
C ILE A 185 19.34 4.46 -14.66
N PHE A 186 18.68 3.52 -13.95
CA PHE A 186 18.16 2.31 -14.56
C PHE A 186 16.73 2.07 -14.10
N ALA A 187 15.73 2.38 -14.93
CA ALA A 187 14.33 2.49 -14.54
C ALA A 187 13.39 1.65 -15.42
N ASP A 188 12.25 1.21 -14.82
CA ASP A 188 11.13 0.66 -15.59
C ASP A 188 10.45 1.78 -16.39
N ASN A 189 10.55 1.72 -17.73
CA ASN A 189 10.00 2.73 -18.62
C ASN A 189 8.48 2.58 -18.87
N ALA A 190 7.86 1.53 -18.38
CA ALA A 190 6.41 1.34 -18.43
C ALA A 190 5.68 1.79 -17.15
N SER A 191 6.41 1.96 -16.04
CA SER A 191 5.88 2.35 -14.74
C SER A 191 5.87 3.88 -14.57
N ASP A 192 4.71 4.48 -14.27
CA ASP A 192 4.62 5.92 -13.96
C ASP A 192 5.39 6.26 -12.67
N TYR A 193 5.35 5.38 -11.67
CA TYR A 193 6.16 5.45 -10.46
C TYR A 193 7.66 5.57 -10.78
N ALA A 194 8.21 4.61 -11.52
CA ALA A 194 9.64 4.59 -11.82
C ALA A 194 10.08 5.78 -12.70
N LYS A 195 9.23 6.19 -13.66
CA LYS A 195 9.48 7.37 -14.50
C LYS A 195 9.47 8.67 -13.71
N GLY A 196 8.49 8.84 -12.79
CA GLY A 196 8.39 10.00 -11.93
C GLY A 196 9.60 10.16 -11.03
N LEU A 197 10.00 9.07 -10.37
CA LEU A 197 11.20 9.03 -9.53
C LEU A 197 12.48 9.33 -10.31
N ALA A 198 12.66 8.70 -11.48
CA ALA A 198 13.84 8.93 -12.33
C ALA A 198 13.94 10.40 -12.77
N ALA A 199 12.81 11.01 -13.14
CA ALA A 199 12.77 12.41 -13.57
C ALA A 199 13.14 13.36 -12.42
N SER A 200 12.53 13.18 -11.23
CA SER A 200 12.79 14.04 -10.07
C SER A 200 14.22 13.86 -9.53
N PHE A 201 14.71 12.62 -9.50
CA PHE A 201 16.10 12.35 -9.15
C PHE A 201 17.07 13.04 -10.10
N LYS A 202 16.83 12.93 -11.42
CA LYS A 202 17.67 13.54 -12.46
C LYS A 202 17.71 15.07 -12.31
N GLU A 203 16.56 15.70 -12.19
CA GLU A 203 16.46 17.15 -12.00
C GLU A 203 17.25 17.62 -10.78
N GLN A 204 17.06 16.95 -9.64
CA GLN A 204 17.70 17.34 -8.41
C GLN A 204 19.21 17.04 -8.38
N ILE A 205 19.67 15.90 -8.92
CA ILE A 205 21.10 15.58 -8.94
C ILE A 205 21.86 16.55 -9.85
N GLU A 206 21.27 16.98 -10.97
CA GLU A 206 21.84 18.01 -11.84
C GLU A 206 21.86 19.39 -11.16
N ALA A 207 20.81 19.75 -10.42
CA ALA A 207 20.76 20.97 -9.59
C ALA A 207 21.86 20.97 -8.52
N ASN A 208 22.20 19.81 -7.97
CA ASN A 208 23.29 19.63 -7.01
C ASN A 208 24.69 19.61 -7.68
N GLY A 209 24.76 19.78 -9.00
CA GLY A 209 26.02 19.80 -9.78
C GLY A 209 26.56 18.42 -10.17
N GLY A 210 25.76 17.36 -10.03
CA GLY A 210 26.05 16.04 -10.57
C GLY A 210 25.75 15.96 -12.07
N THR A 211 26.10 14.84 -12.68
CA THR A 211 25.87 14.58 -14.10
C THR A 211 25.31 13.17 -14.28
N VAL A 212 24.23 13.03 -15.03
CA VAL A 212 23.73 11.73 -15.45
C VAL A 212 24.55 11.26 -16.65
N VAL A 213 25.42 10.27 -16.44
CA VAL A 213 26.36 9.76 -17.44
C VAL A 213 25.77 8.60 -18.26
N GLY A 214 24.72 7.95 -17.78
CA GLY A 214 24.04 6.86 -18.49
C GLY A 214 22.61 6.65 -18.01
N GLU A 215 21.74 6.33 -18.95
CA GLU A 215 20.35 5.97 -18.68
C GLU A 215 20.02 4.70 -19.45
N GLU A 216 19.49 3.71 -18.75
CA GLU A 216 19.01 2.45 -19.34
C GLU A 216 17.60 2.15 -18.82
N ALA A 217 16.87 1.33 -19.54
CA ALA A 217 15.50 0.98 -19.21
C ALA A 217 15.25 -0.53 -19.25
N TYR A 218 14.25 -0.95 -18.48
CA TYR A 218 13.68 -2.29 -18.51
C TYR A 218 12.15 -2.21 -18.49
N VAL A 219 11.48 -3.33 -18.54
CA VAL A 219 10.05 -3.44 -18.32
C VAL A 219 9.77 -4.55 -17.31
N ALA A 220 8.62 -4.45 -16.62
CA ALA A 220 8.17 -5.46 -15.69
C ALA A 220 8.19 -6.88 -16.32
N LYS A 221 8.58 -7.87 -15.51
CA LYS A 221 8.77 -9.28 -15.89
C LYS A 221 10.04 -9.58 -16.71
N ASP A 222 10.90 -8.61 -16.97
CA ASP A 222 12.25 -8.88 -17.45
C ASP A 222 13.06 -9.62 -16.37
N THR A 223 13.95 -10.51 -16.79
CA THR A 223 14.74 -11.35 -15.88
C THR A 223 16.25 -11.31 -16.15
N ASP A 224 16.69 -10.74 -17.27
CA ASP A 224 18.10 -10.60 -17.63
C ASP A 224 18.42 -9.16 -17.99
N PHE A 225 19.24 -8.54 -17.15
CA PHE A 225 19.60 -7.12 -17.19
C PHE A 225 21.09 -6.90 -17.53
N ARG A 226 21.84 -7.96 -17.84
CA ARG A 226 23.30 -7.92 -18.01
C ARG A 226 23.74 -7.01 -19.13
N THR A 227 22.96 -6.88 -20.19
CA THR A 227 23.26 -5.97 -21.31
C THR A 227 23.23 -4.52 -20.87
N GLN A 228 22.13 -4.10 -20.27
CA GLN A 228 21.94 -2.73 -19.77
C GLN A 228 22.96 -2.39 -18.68
N LEU A 229 23.16 -3.30 -17.73
CA LEU A 229 24.17 -3.14 -16.66
C LEU A 229 25.60 -3.03 -17.22
N THR A 230 25.92 -3.77 -18.30
CA THR A 230 27.24 -3.66 -18.96
C THR A 230 27.40 -2.30 -19.65
N ASN A 231 26.36 -1.78 -20.28
CA ASN A 231 26.35 -0.45 -20.87
C ASN A 231 26.58 0.61 -19.79
N LEU A 232 25.79 0.58 -18.70
CA LEU A 232 25.95 1.52 -17.58
C LEU A 232 27.33 1.45 -16.95
N LYS A 233 27.88 0.24 -16.76
CA LYS A 233 29.25 0.05 -16.26
C LYS A 233 30.29 0.71 -17.17
N GLY A 234 30.07 0.69 -18.48
CA GLY A 234 30.96 1.31 -19.47
C GLY A 234 31.04 2.85 -19.34
N GLU A 235 30.01 3.50 -18.82
CA GLU A 235 29.96 4.94 -18.57
C GLU A 235 30.71 5.35 -17.29
N ASN A 236 31.19 4.39 -16.49
CA ASN A 236 31.92 4.58 -15.23
C ASN A 236 31.18 5.47 -14.22
N PRO A 237 29.92 5.20 -13.87
CA PRO A 237 29.22 5.93 -12.82
C PRO A 237 29.85 5.66 -11.46
N ASP A 238 29.73 6.62 -10.56
CA ASP A 238 30.09 6.47 -9.14
C ASP A 238 28.87 6.15 -8.24
N PHE A 239 27.68 6.13 -8.85
CA PHE A 239 26.42 5.81 -8.20
C PHE A 239 25.36 5.40 -9.25
N ILE A 240 24.45 4.47 -8.92
CA ILE A 240 23.33 4.08 -9.80
C ILE A 240 22.01 4.19 -9.04
N PHE A 241 21.07 4.99 -9.58
CA PHE A 241 19.70 5.06 -9.11
C PHE A 241 18.82 4.05 -9.87
N ILE A 242 18.08 3.20 -9.14
CA ILE A 242 17.30 2.10 -9.73
C ILE A 242 15.87 2.19 -9.17
N PRO A 243 15.03 3.15 -9.62
CA PRO A 243 13.63 3.19 -9.23
C PRO A 243 12.86 2.04 -9.88
N GLY A 244 12.16 1.25 -9.07
CA GLY A 244 11.41 0.09 -9.54
C GLY A 244 10.92 -0.78 -8.38
N TYR A 245 10.26 -1.87 -8.71
CA TYR A 245 9.70 -2.81 -7.74
C TYR A 245 10.64 -3.97 -7.45
N TYR A 246 10.47 -4.57 -6.29
CA TYR A 246 11.41 -5.55 -5.73
C TYR A 246 11.69 -6.76 -6.64
N GLU A 247 10.74 -7.18 -7.48
CA GLU A 247 10.91 -8.38 -8.32
C GLU A 247 12.05 -8.23 -9.33
N GLU A 248 12.02 -7.17 -10.14
CA GLU A 248 13.07 -6.88 -11.10
C GLU A 248 14.34 -6.37 -10.40
N VAL A 249 14.16 -5.48 -9.44
CA VAL A 249 15.28 -4.86 -8.72
C VAL A 249 16.14 -5.87 -8.00
N GLY A 250 15.58 -6.88 -7.35
CA GLY A 250 16.34 -7.95 -6.70
C GLY A 250 17.26 -8.66 -7.68
N LEU A 251 16.76 -8.94 -8.88
CA LEU A 251 17.56 -9.54 -9.97
C LEU A 251 18.59 -8.56 -10.53
N ILE A 252 18.24 -7.28 -10.66
CA ILE A 252 19.15 -6.22 -11.14
C ILE A 252 20.33 -6.09 -10.19
N VAL A 253 20.09 -5.95 -8.88
CA VAL A 253 21.13 -5.82 -7.85
C VAL A 253 22.05 -7.03 -7.89
N LYS A 254 21.51 -8.25 -7.91
CA LYS A 254 22.28 -9.49 -8.01
C LYS A 254 23.19 -9.50 -9.23
N GLN A 255 22.61 -9.24 -10.41
CA GLN A 255 23.36 -9.24 -11.68
C GLN A 255 24.37 -8.10 -11.75
N ALA A 256 24.10 -6.93 -11.16
CA ALA A 256 25.07 -5.84 -11.05
C ALA A 256 26.32 -6.28 -10.28
N ARG A 257 26.13 -6.91 -9.10
CA ARG A 257 27.24 -7.43 -8.30
C ARG A 257 28.00 -8.56 -8.99
N GLU A 258 27.30 -9.48 -9.67
CA GLU A 258 27.92 -10.53 -10.50
C GLU A 258 28.80 -9.94 -11.62
N LEU A 259 28.44 -8.80 -12.17
CA LEU A 259 29.21 -8.07 -13.18
C LEU A 259 30.35 -7.20 -12.59
N GLY A 260 30.52 -7.17 -11.27
CA GLY A 260 31.53 -6.35 -10.58
C GLY A 260 31.17 -4.85 -10.64
N ILE A 261 29.90 -4.51 -10.50
CA ILE A 261 29.43 -3.15 -10.27
C ILE A 261 29.34 -2.99 -8.75
N ASP A 262 30.37 -2.42 -8.14
CA ASP A 262 30.51 -2.30 -6.67
C ASP A 262 30.16 -0.91 -6.13
N VAL A 263 29.84 0.04 -7.02
CA VAL A 263 29.36 1.39 -6.62
C VAL A 263 28.06 1.30 -5.81
N PRO A 264 27.76 2.33 -4.99
CA PRO A 264 26.47 2.40 -4.29
C PRO A 264 25.30 2.32 -5.27
N LEU A 265 24.31 1.50 -4.93
CA LEU A 265 23.03 1.43 -5.64
C LEU A 265 21.96 1.99 -4.71
N MET A 266 21.00 2.69 -5.27
CA MET A 266 19.88 3.21 -4.47
C MET A 266 18.58 3.06 -5.22
N GLY A 267 17.55 2.69 -4.47
CA GLY A 267 16.18 2.69 -4.93
C GLY A 267 15.29 3.57 -4.08
N ALA A 268 14.03 3.28 -4.14
CA ALA A 268 12.99 3.98 -3.43
C ALA A 268 12.17 2.96 -2.62
N ASP A 269 11.04 3.38 -2.07
CA ASP A 269 10.15 2.57 -1.23
C ASP A 269 9.71 1.24 -1.86
N GLY A 270 9.65 1.17 -3.18
CA GLY A 270 9.39 -0.08 -3.93
C GLY A 270 10.43 -1.19 -3.74
N TRP A 271 11.53 -0.94 -3.06
CA TRP A 271 12.48 -1.99 -2.68
C TRP A 271 12.14 -2.62 -1.33
N ASP A 272 11.24 -2.04 -0.54
CA ASP A 272 10.95 -2.52 0.81
C ASP A 272 10.04 -3.76 0.78
N SER A 273 10.68 -4.89 0.57
CA SER A 273 10.05 -6.21 0.60
C SER A 273 11.03 -7.27 1.10
N PRO A 274 10.62 -8.19 1.96
CA PRO A 274 11.45 -9.33 2.32
C PRO A 274 11.82 -10.18 1.09
N THR A 275 10.98 -10.21 0.06
CA THR A 275 11.24 -10.91 -1.21
C THR A 275 12.44 -10.32 -1.97
N LEU A 276 12.73 -9.03 -1.81
CA LEU A 276 13.95 -8.42 -2.37
C LEU A 276 15.21 -9.15 -1.88
N ILE A 277 15.26 -9.44 -0.58
CA ILE A 277 16.40 -10.10 0.06
C ILE A 277 16.56 -11.53 -0.47
N ASP A 278 15.45 -12.24 -0.67
CA ASP A 278 15.44 -13.60 -1.23
C ASP A 278 15.93 -13.63 -2.68
N LEU A 279 15.57 -12.62 -3.48
CA LEU A 279 15.95 -12.51 -4.90
C LEU A 279 17.40 -12.07 -5.09
N ALA A 280 17.81 -11.02 -4.41
CA ALA A 280 19.14 -10.45 -4.54
C ALA A 280 20.21 -11.26 -3.79
N GLY A 281 19.87 -11.76 -2.60
CA GLY A 281 20.81 -12.26 -1.60
C GLY A 281 21.34 -11.13 -0.71
N GLY A 282 21.46 -11.39 0.60
CA GLY A 282 21.86 -10.36 1.58
C GLY A 282 23.21 -9.72 1.29
N GLU A 283 24.19 -10.50 0.81
CA GLU A 283 25.53 -9.98 0.46
C GLU A 283 25.49 -9.02 -0.74
N ALA A 284 24.67 -9.28 -1.74
CA ALA A 284 24.55 -8.41 -2.92
C ALA A 284 23.90 -7.05 -2.58
N LEU A 285 23.08 -7.01 -1.53
CA LEU A 285 22.45 -5.79 -1.05
C LEU A 285 23.38 -4.89 -0.22
N ASN A 286 24.59 -5.33 0.16
CA ASN A 286 25.54 -4.45 0.83
C ASN A 286 25.88 -3.25 -0.07
N ASN A 287 26.05 -2.07 0.55
CA ASN A 287 26.25 -0.81 -0.14
C ASN A 287 25.06 -0.46 -1.06
N THR A 288 23.83 -0.74 -0.58
CA THR A 288 22.60 -0.29 -1.22
C THR A 288 21.74 0.49 -0.24
N PHE A 289 20.97 1.45 -0.77
CA PHE A 289 20.19 2.39 0.01
C PHE A 289 18.76 2.49 -0.56
N ILE A 290 17.81 2.88 0.27
CA ILE A 290 16.45 3.21 -0.16
C ILE A 290 15.92 4.45 0.56
N THR A 291 15.12 5.23 -0.13
CA THR A 291 14.17 6.13 0.53
C THR A 291 12.98 5.32 0.98
N ASN A 292 12.47 5.60 2.17
CA ASN A 292 11.36 4.85 2.75
C ASN A 292 10.50 5.75 3.66
N HIS A 293 9.35 5.26 4.08
CA HIS A 293 8.38 5.99 4.91
C HIS A 293 8.64 5.81 6.40
N TYR A 294 9.37 4.78 6.79
CA TYR A 294 9.46 4.30 8.16
C TYR A 294 10.69 3.40 8.35
N SER A 295 11.10 3.24 9.60
CA SER A 295 12.10 2.25 10.02
C SER A 295 11.66 1.57 11.30
N SER A 296 11.64 0.24 11.34
CA SER A 296 11.40 -0.51 12.59
C SER A 296 12.51 -0.31 13.63
N GLY A 297 13.66 0.19 13.21
CA GLY A 297 14.79 0.54 14.07
C GLY A 297 14.77 1.96 14.63
N ASP A 298 13.79 2.79 14.27
CA ASP A 298 13.62 4.14 14.82
C ASP A 298 13.26 4.05 16.31
N PRO A 299 13.95 4.75 17.23
CA PRO A 299 13.70 4.68 18.67
C PRO A 299 12.45 5.44 19.14
N ASP A 300 11.68 6.05 18.25
CA ASP A 300 10.43 6.73 18.60
C ASP A 300 9.46 5.77 19.32
N GLU A 301 8.89 6.22 20.45
CA GLU A 301 8.06 5.38 21.30
C GLU A 301 6.79 4.88 20.58
N LYS A 302 6.20 5.67 19.69
CA LYS A 302 5.01 5.26 18.92
C LYS A 302 5.38 4.16 17.93
N ILE A 303 6.51 4.31 17.25
CA ILE A 303 7.02 3.30 16.32
C ILE A 303 7.31 2.00 17.06
N GLN A 304 7.99 2.06 18.19
CA GLN A 304 8.32 0.85 18.96
C GLN A 304 7.06 0.15 19.52
N LYS A 305 6.02 0.88 19.93
CA LYS A 305 4.74 0.30 20.32
C LYS A 305 4.06 -0.44 19.17
N PHE A 306 4.04 0.16 17.98
CA PHE A 306 3.52 -0.50 16.78
C PHE A 306 4.32 -1.75 16.46
N VAL A 307 5.67 -1.69 16.49
CA VAL A 307 6.54 -2.84 16.24
C VAL A 307 6.26 -3.99 17.21
N GLU A 308 6.09 -3.68 18.50
CA GLU A 308 5.76 -4.68 19.52
C GLU A 308 4.39 -5.31 19.29
N ALA A 309 3.36 -4.49 19.00
CA ALA A 309 2.00 -4.95 18.73
C ALA A 309 1.96 -5.83 17.46
N PHE A 310 2.60 -5.37 16.40
CA PHE A 310 2.68 -6.12 15.14
C PHE A 310 3.37 -7.47 15.30
N LYS A 311 4.52 -7.51 15.99
CA LYS A 311 5.24 -8.76 16.29
C LYS A 311 4.41 -9.74 17.11
N ALA A 312 3.66 -9.23 18.08
CA ALA A 312 2.82 -10.09 18.91
C ALA A 312 1.71 -10.80 18.10
N ASP A 313 1.21 -10.15 17.05
CA ASP A 313 0.16 -10.67 16.18
C ASP A 313 0.73 -11.51 15.00
N ASN A 314 1.95 -11.20 14.53
CA ASN A 314 2.57 -11.75 13.32
C ASN A 314 3.83 -12.61 13.59
N GLY A 315 3.91 -13.28 14.72
CA GLY A 315 4.91 -14.33 15.00
C GLY A 315 6.36 -13.84 15.03
N ASP A 316 6.65 -12.72 15.71
CA ASP A 316 7.98 -12.11 15.87
C ASP A 316 8.56 -11.47 14.58
N THR A 317 7.83 -11.43 13.48
CA THR A 317 8.26 -10.76 12.25
C THR A 317 8.25 -9.25 12.45
N ALA A 318 9.35 -8.58 12.14
CA ALA A 318 9.40 -7.12 12.18
C ALA A 318 8.57 -6.53 11.02
N PRO A 319 7.73 -5.50 11.28
CA PRO A 319 6.97 -4.85 10.22
C PRO A 319 7.88 -4.05 9.28
N ASN A 320 7.56 -4.07 7.98
CA ASN A 320 8.12 -3.19 6.97
C ASN A 320 7.29 -1.90 6.83
N ALA A 321 7.66 -1.00 5.93
CA ALA A 321 6.94 0.26 5.74
C ALA A 321 5.51 0.06 5.22
N PHE A 322 5.25 -0.96 4.41
CA PHE A 322 3.90 -1.23 3.91
C PHE A 322 2.94 -1.68 5.02
N ASN A 323 3.44 -2.45 6.01
CA ASN A 323 2.66 -2.78 7.21
C ASN A 323 2.31 -1.49 8.00
N ALA A 324 3.29 -0.61 8.22
CA ALA A 324 3.08 0.64 8.94
C ALA A 324 2.14 1.60 8.18
N LEU A 325 2.25 1.68 6.86
CA LEU A 325 1.36 2.49 6.03
C LEU A 325 -0.07 1.92 5.98
N GLY A 326 -0.23 0.61 5.93
CA GLY A 326 -1.54 -0.04 6.01
C GLY A 326 -2.25 0.25 7.34
N TYR A 327 -1.51 0.15 8.44
CA TYR A 327 -1.96 0.51 9.78
C TYR A 327 -2.37 1.99 9.84
N ASP A 328 -1.52 2.89 9.36
CA ASP A 328 -1.78 4.34 9.34
C ASP A 328 -2.97 4.70 8.45
N THR A 329 -3.17 4.01 7.32
CA THR A 329 -4.29 4.25 6.42
C THR A 329 -5.64 3.98 7.10
N VAL A 330 -5.72 2.92 7.91
CA VAL A 330 -6.93 2.63 8.69
C VAL A 330 -7.17 3.69 9.76
N TYR A 331 -6.12 4.12 10.48
CA TYR A 331 -6.27 5.18 11.48
C TYR A 331 -6.63 6.54 10.86
N TYR A 332 -6.13 6.85 9.66
CA TYR A 332 -6.51 8.04 8.92
C TYR A 332 -7.98 8.00 8.47
N LEU A 333 -8.44 6.85 7.93
CA LEU A 333 -9.85 6.64 7.59
C LEU A 333 -10.74 6.70 8.83
N ALA A 334 -10.33 6.07 9.94
CA ALA A 334 -11.11 6.04 11.17
C ALA A 334 -11.27 7.44 11.79
N ASP A 335 -10.17 8.23 11.82
CA ASP A 335 -10.21 9.62 12.30
C ASP A 335 -11.14 10.49 11.41
N ALA A 336 -11.09 10.31 10.09
CA ALA A 336 -11.96 11.04 9.19
C ALA A 336 -13.43 10.64 9.34
N ILE A 337 -13.74 9.35 9.48
CA ILE A 337 -15.09 8.83 9.68
C ILE A 337 -15.66 9.30 11.02
N ASP A 338 -14.86 9.32 12.10
CA ASP A 338 -15.25 9.82 13.41
C ASP A 338 -15.60 11.32 13.40
N ARG A 339 -14.89 12.11 12.57
CA ARG A 339 -15.15 13.56 12.39
C ARG A 339 -16.25 13.87 11.39
N ALA A 340 -16.63 12.92 10.53
CA ALA A 340 -17.65 13.14 9.51
C ALA A 340 -19.05 13.17 10.10
N ASP A 341 -19.91 14.06 9.58
CA ASP A 341 -21.30 14.19 10.03
C ASP A 341 -22.19 12.98 9.64
N SER A 342 -21.71 12.15 8.68
CA SER A 342 -22.40 10.95 8.19
C SER A 342 -21.41 9.98 7.53
N LEU A 343 -21.87 8.76 7.24
CA LEU A 343 -21.10 7.78 6.45
C LEU A 343 -21.20 7.99 4.93
N ASP A 344 -21.75 9.11 4.47
CA ASP A 344 -21.77 9.45 3.04
C ASP A 344 -20.35 9.77 2.57
N GLY A 345 -19.98 9.28 1.38
CA GLY A 345 -18.64 9.45 0.84
C GLY A 345 -18.20 10.91 0.71
N GLU A 346 -19.14 11.86 0.47
CA GLU A 346 -18.83 13.29 0.43
C GLU A 346 -18.41 13.83 1.80
N ALA A 347 -19.10 13.42 2.89
CA ALA A 347 -18.75 13.83 4.25
C ALA A 347 -17.40 13.24 4.68
N ILE A 348 -17.13 11.96 4.35
CA ILE A 348 -15.84 11.31 4.65
C ILE A 348 -14.72 11.99 3.85
N LYS A 349 -14.94 12.27 2.56
CA LYS A 349 -13.98 12.98 1.70
C LYS A 349 -13.62 14.35 2.27
N ASP A 350 -14.61 15.15 2.69
CA ASP A 350 -14.38 16.47 3.28
C ASP A 350 -13.59 16.37 4.60
N ALA A 351 -13.87 15.35 5.43
CA ALA A 351 -13.14 15.09 6.65
C ALA A 351 -11.68 14.64 6.38
N LEU A 352 -11.45 13.81 5.35
CA LEU A 352 -10.09 13.42 4.93
C LEU A 352 -9.29 14.64 4.48
N ALA A 353 -9.86 15.49 3.61
CA ALA A 353 -9.22 16.70 3.12
C ALA A 353 -8.91 17.72 4.22
N ALA A 354 -9.74 17.78 5.27
CA ALA A 354 -9.57 18.69 6.40
C ALA A 354 -8.61 18.17 7.51
N THR A 355 -7.86 17.10 7.24
CA THR A 355 -6.96 16.50 8.25
C THR A 355 -5.72 17.37 8.48
N GLU A 356 -5.51 17.77 9.72
CA GLU A 356 -4.37 18.57 10.17
C GLU A 356 -3.68 17.91 11.37
N ASN A 357 -2.35 17.87 11.34
CA ASN A 357 -1.49 17.42 12.45
C ASN A 357 -1.87 16.01 12.97
N LEU A 358 -2.34 15.11 12.12
CA LEU A 358 -2.64 13.74 12.49
C LEU A 358 -1.35 12.98 12.77
N SER A 359 -1.19 12.49 14.00
CA SER A 359 0.02 11.80 14.43
C SER A 359 -0.13 10.30 14.28
N LEU A 360 0.55 9.73 13.30
CA LEU A 360 0.56 8.32 12.93
C LEU A 360 1.92 7.66 13.16
N VAL A 361 2.07 6.37 12.85
CA VAL A 361 3.33 5.62 13.02
C VAL A 361 4.40 6.12 12.05
N THR A 362 4.02 6.36 10.79
CA THR A 362 4.96 6.84 9.77
C THR A 362 5.19 8.35 9.80
N GLY A 363 4.70 9.04 10.84
CA GLY A 363 4.91 10.46 11.08
C GLY A 363 3.62 11.23 11.36
N THR A 364 3.78 12.50 11.67
CA THR A 364 2.65 13.44 11.78
C THR A 364 2.49 14.14 10.44
N PHE A 365 1.28 14.20 9.91
CA PHE A 365 1.03 14.89 8.66
C PHE A 365 -0.21 15.77 8.67
N THR A 366 -0.19 16.74 7.79
CA THR A 366 -1.33 17.56 7.36
C THR A 366 -1.53 17.29 5.89
N VAL A 367 -2.77 17.16 5.47
CA VAL A 367 -3.14 16.97 4.06
C VAL A 367 -3.14 18.32 3.35
N ASP A 368 -2.45 18.42 2.23
CA ASP A 368 -2.41 19.63 1.40
C ASP A 368 -3.64 19.75 0.47
N ASP A 369 -3.71 20.86 -0.27
CA ASP A 369 -4.81 21.13 -1.21
C ASP A 369 -4.87 20.13 -2.40
N GLU A 370 -3.82 19.32 -2.58
CA GLU A 370 -3.72 18.28 -3.61
C GLU A 370 -3.94 16.87 -3.03
N HIS A 371 -4.42 16.77 -1.81
CA HIS A 371 -4.67 15.52 -1.07
C HIS A 371 -3.41 14.69 -0.75
N ASN A 372 -2.25 15.34 -0.67
CA ASN A 372 -1.01 14.71 -0.29
C ASN A 372 -0.63 15.03 1.15
N PRO A 373 -0.11 14.06 1.92
CA PRO A 373 0.44 14.34 3.23
C PRO A 373 1.83 14.97 3.14
N VAL A 374 2.04 16.05 3.85
CA VAL A 374 3.37 16.65 4.05
C VAL A 374 4.04 15.94 5.23
N LYS A 375 5.03 15.11 4.95
CA LYS A 375 5.70 14.25 5.95
C LYS A 375 7.16 13.99 5.60
N SER A 376 7.97 13.59 6.59
CA SER A 376 9.39 13.26 6.41
C SER A 376 9.58 11.93 5.68
N ALA A 377 10.73 11.78 5.01
CA ALA A 377 11.23 10.53 4.49
C ALA A 377 12.36 9.97 5.37
N THR A 378 12.53 8.66 5.32
CA THR A 378 13.63 7.93 5.98
C THR A 378 14.55 7.35 4.91
N VAL A 379 15.87 7.44 5.11
CA VAL A 379 16.83 6.69 4.30
C VAL A 379 17.28 5.48 5.10
N LEU A 380 17.23 4.31 4.46
CA LEU A 380 17.69 3.04 4.99
C LEU A 380 18.87 2.53 4.17
N GLU A 381 19.79 1.83 4.84
CA GLU A 381 20.89 1.10 4.23
C GLU A 381 20.68 -0.40 4.43
N PHE A 382 21.01 -1.22 3.43
CA PHE A 382 21.06 -2.67 3.60
C PHE A 382 22.45 -3.13 4.04
N VAL A 383 22.48 -3.83 5.16
CA VAL A 383 23.69 -4.44 5.72
C VAL A 383 23.41 -5.92 5.97
N ASP A 384 24.09 -6.80 5.25
CA ASP A 384 23.94 -8.24 5.33
C ASP A 384 22.46 -8.72 5.25
N GLY A 385 21.69 -8.07 4.37
CA GLY A 385 20.26 -8.35 4.16
C GLY A 385 19.33 -7.76 5.23
N SER A 386 19.84 -6.94 6.14
CA SER A 386 19.01 -6.23 7.12
C SER A 386 18.92 -4.75 6.76
N GLN A 387 17.75 -4.17 6.91
CA GLN A 387 17.56 -2.73 6.79
C GLN A 387 18.04 -2.03 8.07
N VAL A 388 18.91 -1.05 7.92
CA VAL A 388 19.45 -0.25 9.02
C VAL A 388 19.05 1.20 8.79
N PHE A 389 18.54 1.85 9.83
CA PHE A 389 18.24 3.28 9.81
C PHE A 389 19.52 4.10 9.54
N ASN A 390 19.50 4.93 8.52
CA ASN A 390 20.58 5.83 8.18
C ASN A 390 20.26 7.28 8.58
N SER A 391 19.21 7.86 8.01
CA SER A 391 18.84 9.26 8.28
C SER A 391 17.34 9.50 8.08
N LYS A 392 16.84 10.60 8.67
CA LYS A 392 15.47 11.10 8.46
C LYS A 392 15.56 12.50 7.88
N ILE A 393 14.74 12.76 6.87
CA ILE A 393 14.76 14.01 6.10
C ILE A 393 13.36 14.60 6.14
N ASP A 394 13.24 15.79 6.69
CA ASP A 394 11.99 16.53 6.77
C ASP A 394 11.68 17.19 5.41
N PRO A 395 10.39 17.36 5.05
CA PRO A 395 9.99 18.15 3.89
C PRO A 395 10.41 19.61 4.10
N GLU A 396 10.89 20.27 3.02
CA GLU A 396 11.24 21.69 3.02
C GLU A 396 10.02 22.62 3.05
#